data_0ab97c3350007995985c0ac572fcbfa8
#
_entry.id   0ab97c3350007995985c0ac572fcbfa8
#
_cell.length_a   1.000
_cell.length_b   1.000
_cell.length_c   1.000
_cell.angle_alpha   90.00
_cell.angle_beta   90.00
_cell.angle_gamma   90.00
#
_symmetry.space_group_name_H-M   'P 1'
#
loop_
_entity.id
_entity.type
_entity.pdbx_description
1 polymer ?
#
loop_
_entity_poly.entity_id
_entity_poly.type
_entity_poly.pdbx_seq_one_letter_code
_entity_poly.pdbx_strand_id
1 'polypeptide(L)'
;MELATRDSHGWGRFDVSIDSTRPLLRVVAGLMNQRSRYSGIATGDQAMFVRWDLFCAAGGFPDIPLMEDIEMSRRLKRYGPPACLRARVTTSARRWERDGVWRTILLMWRLRAAYFLGADPARLARHYAASQRQP
;
A
#
# COMPACT_ATOMS: atom_id res chain seq x y z
N MET A 1 -12.24 12.11 8.62
CA MET A 1 -12.42 10.78 9.22
C MET A 1 -13.86 10.43 9.53
N GLU A 2 -14.64 11.35 10.02
CA GLU A 2 -16.08 11.14 10.28
C GLU A 2 -16.88 10.77 9.03
N LEU A 3 -16.50 11.28 7.86
CA LEU A 3 -17.16 10.97 6.58
C LEU A 3 -16.92 9.55 6.12
N ALA A 4 -15.77 8.98 6.41
CA ALA A 4 -15.43 7.61 6.02
C ALA A 4 -16.13 6.57 6.87
N THR A 5 -16.57 6.94 8.08
CA THR A 5 -17.30 6.04 8.98
C THR A 5 -18.82 6.15 8.83
N ARG A 6 -19.31 7.19 8.17
CA ARG A 6 -20.75 7.38 7.93
C ARG A 6 -21.27 6.61 6.73
N ASP A 7 -20.42 6.40 5.74
CA ASP A 7 -20.78 5.55 4.61
C ASP A 7 -20.60 4.08 4.99
N SER A 8 -21.25 3.21 4.25
CA SER A 8 -21.24 1.76 4.44
C SER A 8 -19.85 1.10 4.42
N HIS A 9 -18.79 1.91 4.26
CA HIS A 9 -17.41 1.46 4.21
C HIS A 9 -16.82 1.39 5.62
N GLY A 10 -16.46 0.20 6.08
CA GLY A 10 -15.81 0.01 7.37
C GLY A 10 -14.31 0.25 7.34
N TRP A 11 -13.73 0.50 6.18
CA TRP A 11 -12.31 0.72 6.01
C TRP A 11 -12.02 1.53 4.74
N GLY A 12 -10.81 1.99 4.62
CA GLY A 12 -10.40 2.75 3.45
C GLY A 12 -8.97 3.26 3.53
N ARG A 13 -8.67 4.19 2.65
CA ARG A 13 -7.33 4.78 2.56
C ARG A 13 -7.42 6.21 2.01
N PHE A 14 -6.36 6.97 2.19
CA PHE A 14 -6.19 8.29 1.59
C PHE A 14 -5.43 8.19 0.27
N ASP A 15 -5.61 9.16 -0.63
CA ASP A 15 -4.72 9.31 -1.76
C ASP A 15 -3.33 9.70 -1.28
N VAL A 16 -2.30 9.29 -2.01
CA VAL A 16 -0.91 9.60 -1.67
C VAL A 16 -0.38 10.73 -2.55
N SER A 17 0.43 11.59 -1.94
CA SER A 17 1.25 12.57 -2.64
C SER A 17 2.70 12.33 -2.23
N ILE A 18 3.62 12.30 -3.18
CA ILE A 18 5.04 12.16 -2.89
C ILE A 18 5.64 13.57 -2.78
N ASP A 19 6.37 13.80 -1.69
CA ASP A 19 7.02 15.09 -1.40
C ASP A 19 8.22 15.30 -2.32
N SER A 20 7.94 15.74 -3.55
CA SER A 20 8.96 16.00 -4.57
C SER A 20 8.39 16.94 -5.64
N THR A 21 9.27 17.75 -6.20
CA THR A 21 8.95 18.60 -7.36
C THR A 21 9.12 17.88 -8.69
N ARG A 22 9.66 16.66 -8.68
CA ARG A 22 9.90 15.89 -9.91
C ARG A 22 8.58 15.45 -10.54
N PRO A 23 8.32 15.78 -11.82
CA PRO A 23 7.07 15.39 -12.49
C PRO A 23 6.86 13.87 -12.52
N LEU A 24 7.94 13.10 -12.64
CA LEU A 24 7.86 11.64 -12.67
C LEU A 24 7.27 11.07 -11.38
N LEU A 25 7.62 11.64 -10.22
CA LEU A 25 7.06 11.19 -8.94
C LEU A 25 5.60 11.58 -8.77
N ARG A 26 5.17 12.68 -9.39
CA ARG A 26 3.73 13.02 -9.44
C ARG A 26 2.94 11.99 -10.26
N VAL A 27 3.51 11.54 -11.37
CA VAL A 27 2.91 10.48 -12.18
C VAL A 27 2.84 9.17 -11.39
N VAL A 28 3.90 8.82 -10.69
CA VAL A 28 3.94 7.61 -9.83
C VAL A 28 2.84 7.66 -8.77
N ALA A 29 2.71 8.79 -8.07
CA ALA A 29 1.65 8.96 -7.06
C ALA A 29 0.27 8.83 -7.67
N GLY A 30 0.03 9.44 -8.83
CA GLY A 30 -1.24 9.33 -9.55
C GLY A 30 -1.56 7.88 -9.94
N LEU A 31 -0.57 7.15 -10.43
CA LEU A 31 -0.73 5.74 -10.79
C LEU A 31 -1.01 4.86 -9.56
N MET A 32 -0.35 5.12 -8.43
CA MET A 32 -0.62 4.43 -7.17
C MET A 32 -2.07 4.62 -6.74
N ASN A 33 -2.56 5.85 -6.80
CA ASN A 33 -3.94 6.18 -6.43
C ASN A 33 -4.95 5.49 -7.35
N GLN A 34 -4.72 5.51 -8.66
CA GLN A 34 -5.59 4.86 -9.63
C GLN A 34 -5.59 3.34 -9.46
N ARG A 35 -4.44 2.73 -9.30
CA ARG A 35 -4.34 1.30 -9.06
C ARG A 35 -5.14 0.89 -7.82
N SER A 36 -5.02 1.65 -6.75
CA SER A 36 -5.75 1.38 -5.51
C SER A 36 -7.26 1.48 -5.70
N ARG A 37 -7.73 2.44 -6.48
CA ARG A 37 -9.17 2.58 -6.79
C ARG A 37 -9.72 1.38 -7.55
N TYR A 38 -8.96 0.87 -8.52
CA TYR A 38 -9.40 -0.26 -9.34
C TYR A 38 -9.28 -1.60 -8.61
N SER A 39 -8.18 -1.81 -7.90
CA SER A 39 -7.91 -3.10 -7.26
C SER A 39 -8.56 -3.25 -5.88
N GLY A 40 -8.87 -2.14 -5.21
CA GLY A 40 -9.33 -2.15 -3.84
C GLY A 40 -8.23 -2.55 -2.85
N ILE A 41 -6.98 -2.50 -3.26
CA ILE A 41 -5.81 -2.82 -2.42
C ILE A 41 -5.16 -1.52 -1.98
N ALA A 42 -5.06 -1.31 -0.68
CA ALA A 42 -4.36 -0.18 -0.08
C ALA A 42 -2.96 -0.59 0.35
N THR A 43 -2.03 0.33 0.25
CA THR A 43 -0.66 0.14 0.76
C THR A 43 -0.43 1.04 1.97
N GLY A 44 0.60 0.72 2.76
CA GLY A 44 0.91 1.47 3.97
C GLY A 44 1.16 2.96 3.72
N ASP A 45 1.69 3.32 2.56
CA ASP A 45 1.93 4.72 2.17
C ASP A 45 0.63 5.53 2.04
N GLN A 46 -0.51 4.89 1.89
CA GLN A 46 -1.81 5.52 1.71
C GLN A 46 -2.58 5.74 3.02
N ALA A 47 -1.97 5.44 4.16
CA ALA A 47 -2.56 5.60 5.50
C ALA A 47 -3.93 4.90 5.60
N MET A 48 -3.91 3.58 5.63
CA MET A 48 -5.13 2.78 5.80
C MET A 48 -5.81 3.11 7.12
N PHE A 49 -7.13 3.14 7.10
CA PHE A 49 -7.94 3.19 8.31
C PHE A 49 -8.98 2.07 8.26
N VAL A 50 -9.34 1.56 9.43
CA VAL A 50 -10.30 0.48 9.55
C VAL A 50 -11.06 0.61 10.87
N ARG A 51 -12.36 0.35 10.82
CA ARG A 51 -13.19 0.32 12.00
C ARG A 51 -12.76 -0.83 12.91
N TRP A 52 -12.71 -0.59 14.22
CA TRP A 52 -12.17 -1.55 15.17
C TRP A 52 -12.88 -2.92 15.13
N ASP A 53 -14.21 -2.92 15.04
CA ASP A 53 -14.97 -4.17 14.94
C ASP A 53 -14.61 -4.97 13.68
N LEU A 54 -14.43 -4.28 12.56
CA LEU A 54 -14.03 -4.90 11.31
C LEU A 54 -12.59 -5.41 11.36
N PHE A 55 -11.70 -4.66 11.98
CA PHE A 55 -10.31 -5.05 12.18
C PHE A 55 -10.22 -6.36 12.97
N CYS A 56 -11.00 -6.47 14.06
CA CYS A 56 -11.04 -7.68 14.87
C CYS A 56 -11.67 -8.85 14.10
N ALA A 57 -12.76 -8.60 13.35
CA ALA A 57 -13.41 -9.63 12.55
C ALA A 57 -12.51 -10.18 11.45
N ALA A 58 -11.64 -9.33 10.87
CA ALA A 58 -10.66 -9.74 9.86
C ALA A 58 -9.44 -10.46 10.45
N GLY A 59 -9.32 -10.51 11.78
CA GLY A 59 -8.21 -11.18 12.47
C GLY A 59 -7.01 -10.29 12.74
N GLY A 60 -7.14 -8.97 12.60
CA GLY A 60 -6.03 -8.02 12.77
C GLY A 60 -5.02 -8.11 11.63
N PHE A 61 -3.91 -7.37 11.76
CA PHE A 61 -2.83 -7.48 10.78
C PHE A 61 -2.21 -8.88 10.81
N PRO A 62 -1.96 -9.48 9.64
CA PRO A 62 -1.28 -10.77 9.60
C PRO A 62 0.16 -10.63 10.08
N ASP A 63 0.63 -11.65 10.81
CA ASP A 63 2.01 -11.71 11.28
C ASP A 63 2.92 -12.23 10.17
N ILE A 64 3.12 -11.39 9.16
CA ILE A 64 4.02 -11.68 8.04
C ILE A 64 5.02 -10.52 7.90
N PRO A 65 6.28 -10.82 7.52
CA PRO A 65 7.34 -9.81 7.52
C PRO A 65 7.24 -8.79 6.38
N LEU A 66 6.40 -9.04 5.38
CA LEU A 66 6.20 -8.15 4.23
C LEU A 66 4.82 -8.41 3.64
N MET A 67 4.28 -7.41 2.94
CA MET A 67 2.96 -7.47 2.27
C MET A 67 1.76 -7.56 3.23
N GLU A 68 1.92 -7.19 4.49
CA GLU A 68 0.86 -7.19 5.49
C GLU A 68 -0.30 -6.25 5.11
N ASP A 69 0.00 -5.12 4.49
CA ASP A 69 -0.99 -4.15 4.01
C ASP A 69 -1.84 -4.73 2.87
N ILE A 70 -1.22 -5.44 1.95
CA ILE A 70 -1.90 -6.10 0.83
C ILE A 70 -2.79 -7.21 1.34
N GLU A 71 -2.29 -8.06 2.22
CA GLU A 71 -3.07 -9.16 2.80
C GLU A 71 -4.24 -8.63 3.63
N MET A 72 -4.01 -7.57 4.41
CA MET A 72 -5.08 -6.93 5.16
C MET A 72 -6.16 -6.37 4.23
N SER A 73 -5.77 -5.72 3.14
CA SER A 73 -6.71 -5.22 2.13
C SER A 73 -7.53 -6.35 1.53
N ARG A 74 -6.91 -7.48 1.21
CA ARG A 74 -7.61 -8.67 0.67
C ARG A 74 -8.64 -9.21 1.65
N ARG A 75 -8.32 -9.27 2.93
CA ARG A 75 -9.24 -9.71 3.97
C ARG A 75 -10.41 -8.74 4.14
N LEU A 76 -10.12 -7.45 4.18
CA LEU A 76 -11.13 -6.41 4.36
C LEU A 76 -12.07 -6.30 3.16
N LYS A 77 -11.62 -6.58 1.94
CA LYS A 77 -12.45 -6.59 0.74
C LYS A 77 -13.60 -7.59 0.82
N ARG A 78 -13.49 -8.63 1.63
CA ARG A 78 -14.59 -9.60 1.87
C ARG A 78 -15.77 -8.96 2.58
N TYR A 79 -15.54 -7.88 3.31
CA TYR A 79 -16.57 -7.15 4.06
C TYR A 79 -17.09 -5.93 3.29
N GLY A 80 -16.46 -5.57 2.19
CA GLY A 80 -16.87 -4.46 1.36
C GLY A 80 -15.68 -3.73 0.73
N PRO A 81 -15.93 -2.87 -0.26
CA PRO A 81 -14.87 -2.11 -0.91
C PRO A 81 -14.30 -1.03 0.02
N PRO A 82 -13.04 -0.60 -0.20
CA PRO A 82 -12.46 0.49 0.58
C PRO A 82 -13.07 1.84 0.20
N ALA A 83 -13.16 2.74 1.18
CA ALA A 83 -13.40 4.15 0.93
C ALA A 83 -12.11 4.78 0.41
N CYS A 84 -12.11 5.18 -0.86
CA CYS A 84 -10.95 5.81 -1.49
C CYS A 84 -11.07 7.32 -1.36
N LEU A 85 -10.53 7.87 -0.27
CA LEU A 85 -10.62 9.30 0.02
C LEU A 85 -9.65 10.08 -0.87
N ARG A 86 -10.12 11.20 -1.40
CA ARG A 86 -9.31 12.10 -2.23
C ARG A 86 -8.39 13.00 -1.42
N ALA A 87 -8.66 13.17 -0.13
CA ALA A 87 -7.72 13.83 0.76
C ALA A 87 -6.37 13.09 0.69
N ARG A 88 -5.28 13.85 0.69
CA ARG A 88 -3.96 13.29 0.43
C ARG A 88 -3.11 13.26 1.69
N VAL A 89 -2.39 12.15 1.88
CA VAL A 89 -1.26 12.08 2.80
C VAL A 89 0.02 12.25 2.00
N THR A 90 0.97 12.98 2.55
CA THR A 90 2.25 13.22 1.89
C THR A 90 3.28 12.26 2.42
N THR A 91 3.94 11.53 1.53
CA THR A 91 5.02 10.62 1.85
C THR A 91 6.36 11.16 1.35
N SER A 92 7.45 10.74 2.00
CA SER A 92 8.79 11.17 1.62
C SER A 92 9.22 10.57 0.30
N ALA A 93 9.94 11.37 -0.50
CA ALA A 93 10.55 10.93 -1.75
C ALA A 93 11.91 10.24 -1.54
N ARG A 94 12.39 10.10 -0.31
CA ARG A 94 13.75 9.62 -0.02
C ARG A 94 14.08 8.28 -0.66
N ARG A 95 13.17 7.32 -0.58
CA ARG A 95 13.35 6.00 -1.20
C ARG A 95 13.52 6.11 -2.70
N TRP A 96 12.66 6.90 -3.34
CA TRP A 96 12.66 7.09 -4.79
C TRP A 96 13.93 7.79 -5.27
N GLU A 97 14.40 8.77 -4.53
CA GLU A 97 15.62 9.51 -4.85
C GLU A 97 16.87 8.68 -4.61
N ARG A 98 16.92 7.94 -3.50
CA ARG A 98 18.08 7.11 -3.13
C ARG A 98 18.24 5.92 -4.08
N ASP A 99 17.17 5.20 -4.36
CA ASP A 99 17.22 3.93 -5.09
C ASP A 99 16.94 4.09 -6.58
N GLY A 100 16.52 5.28 -7.01
CA GLY A 100 16.06 5.54 -8.37
C GLY A 100 14.60 5.14 -8.57
N VAL A 101 13.87 5.94 -9.36
CA VAL A 101 12.42 5.76 -9.54
C VAL A 101 12.11 4.43 -10.23
N TRP A 102 12.77 4.15 -11.34
CA TRP A 102 12.51 2.94 -12.13
C TRP A 102 12.90 1.67 -11.38
N ARG A 103 14.03 1.71 -10.68
CA ARG A 103 14.49 0.57 -9.88
C ARG A 103 13.51 0.25 -8.77
N THR A 104 13.00 1.26 -8.07
CA THR A 104 12.02 1.08 -7.00
C THR A 104 10.71 0.50 -7.56
N ILE A 105 10.20 1.02 -8.67
CA ILE A 105 8.99 0.51 -9.31
C ILE A 105 9.15 -0.96 -9.68
N LEU A 106 10.24 -1.32 -10.35
CA LEU A 106 10.49 -2.70 -10.77
C LEU A 106 10.62 -3.63 -9.59
N LEU A 107 11.32 -3.21 -8.53
CA LEU A 107 11.47 -4.01 -7.31
C LEU A 107 10.10 -4.27 -6.68
N MET A 108 9.28 -3.24 -6.48
CA MET A 108 7.97 -3.38 -5.86
C MET A 108 7.05 -4.27 -6.69
N TRP A 109 7.05 -4.11 -8.00
CA TRP A 109 6.24 -4.95 -8.89
C TRP A 109 6.67 -6.41 -8.84
N ARG A 110 7.97 -6.68 -8.83
CA ARG A 110 8.50 -8.05 -8.74
C ARG A 110 8.12 -8.70 -7.41
N LEU A 111 8.26 -7.98 -6.31
CA LEU A 111 7.90 -8.49 -4.98
C LEU A 111 6.40 -8.79 -4.89
N ARG A 112 5.55 -7.90 -5.40
CA ARG A 112 4.10 -8.09 -5.39
C ARG A 112 3.66 -9.23 -6.30
N ALA A 113 4.22 -9.31 -7.50
CA ALA A 113 3.94 -10.40 -8.42
C ALA A 113 4.34 -11.75 -7.80
N ALA A 114 5.53 -11.84 -7.20
CA ALA A 114 5.99 -13.04 -6.53
C ALA A 114 5.07 -13.44 -5.38
N TYR A 115 4.62 -12.47 -4.58
CA TYR A 115 3.69 -12.71 -3.48
C TYR A 115 2.35 -13.28 -4.00
N PHE A 116 1.77 -12.70 -5.05
CA PHE A 116 0.52 -13.20 -5.63
C PHE A 116 0.67 -14.56 -6.28
N LEU A 117 1.88 -14.93 -6.72
CA LEU A 117 2.18 -16.26 -7.24
C LEU A 117 2.51 -17.28 -6.15
N GLY A 118 2.42 -16.90 -4.88
CA GLY A 118 2.57 -17.80 -3.74
C GLY A 118 3.95 -17.81 -3.09
N ALA A 119 4.81 -16.84 -3.38
CA ALA A 119 6.12 -16.77 -2.72
C ALA A 119 5.97 -16.48 -1.23
N ASP A 120 6.87 -17.06 -0.42
CA ASP A 120 6.89 -16.88 1.02
C ASP A 120 7.23 -15.42 1.38
N PRO A 121 6.40 -14.73 2.17
CA PRO A 121 6.69 -13.35 2.60
C PRO A 121 8.03 -13.18 3.31
N ALA A 122 8.50 -14.17 4.07
CA ALA A 122 9.81 -14.13 4.72
C ALA A 122 10.95 -14.09 3.69
N ARG A 123 10.82 -14.87 2.61
CA ARG A 123 11.79 -14.87 1.51
C ARG A 123 11.80 -13.53 0.78
N LEU A 124 10.62 -12.95 0.53
CA LEU A 124 10.50 -11.65 -0.10
C LEU A 124 11.10 -10.54 0.77
N ALA A 125 10.89 -10.61 2.08
CA ALA A 125 11.46 -9.65 3.03
C ALA A 125 12.99 -9.70 3.02
N ARG A 126 13.58 -10.89 2.96
CA ARG A 126 15.05 -11.05 2.87
C ARG A 126 15.58 -10.48 1.56
N HIS A 127 14.90 -10.71 0.46
CA HIS A 127 15.29 -10.18 -0.85
C HIS A 127 15.20 -8.65 -0.86
N TYR A 128 14.15 -8.09 -0.29
CA TYR A 128 13.97 -6.65 -0.17
C TYR A 128 15.08 -6.03 0.69
N ALA A 129 15.37 -6.61 1.85
CA ALA A 129 16.43 -6.13 2.73
C ALA A 129 17.81 -6.17 2.04
N ALA A 130 18.10 -7.23 1.28
CA ALA A 130 19.34 -7.34 0.51
C ALA A 130 19.46 -6.23 -0.54
N SER A 131 18.36 -5.90 -1.22
CA SER A 131 18.34 -4.82 -2.23
C SER A 131 18.57 -3.43 -1.63
N GLN A 132 18.18 -3.22 -0.37
CA GLN A 132 18.38 -1.96 0.35
C GLN A 132 19.83 -1.78 0.82
N ARG A 133 20.60 -2.84 0.93
CA ARG A 133 22.00 -2.81 1.40
C ARG A 133 23.00 -2.54 0.28
N GLN A 134 22.60 -2.60 -0.96
CA GLN A 134 23.48 -2.28 -2.10
C GLN A 134 23.68 -0.77 -2.19
N PRO A 135 24.93 -0.30 -2.26
CA PRO A 135 25.23 1.12 -2.38
C PRO A 135 24.78 1.70 -3.72
#